data_098b0c180e3f43109e8cde6adfbfa7d6
#
_entry.id   098b0c180e3f43109e8cde6adfbfa7d6
#
_cell.length_a   1.000
_cell.length_b   1.000
_cell.length_c   1.000
_cell.angle_alpha   90.00
_cell.angle_beta   90.00
_cell.angle_gamma   90.00
#
_symmetry.space_group_name_H-M   'P 1'
#
loop_
_entity.id
_entity.type
_entity.pdbx_description
1 polymer ?
#
loop_
_entity_poly.entity_id
_entity_poly.type
_entity_poly.pdbx_seq_one_letter_code
_entity_poly.pdbx_strand_id
1 'polypeptide(L)'
;MIDVNLNVFNKPFQTIATILSLLKVSGKHIDKIYINFEAGSTGIEIVKKYVDAVYSQSKEVVWDNYNDVMDIRYQYGLVHSDKKYVFISHNDVFYKKDIVGAMLEKIADNAGIGLIGQCWNCPLFYADICDGKRFNDNKVTDEEFKHYLQLYPQPRLREHHINGFPFPECRLNEFACLVDREIALSADSKFGLSYGNDIAQAWFTELYKKGYTFRHFNIYDYCEHGYWAGDAGHPTSLNKFKYDRAEEQAQKSLF
;
A
#
# COMPACT_ATOMS: atom_id res chain seq x y z
N MET A 1 -18.45 -8.61 -0.77
CA MET A 1 -18.08 -7.35 -1.47
C MET A 1 -17.18 -6.53 -0.54
N ILE A 2 -16.19 -5.88 -1.10
CA ILE A 2 -15.25 -4.99 -0.41
C ILE A 2 -15.25 -3.62 -1.11
N ASP A 3 -14.68 -2.63 -0.47
CA ASP A 3 -14.34 -1.37 -1.12
C ASP A 3 -12.83 -1.27 -1.35
N VAL A 4 -12.43 -0.42 -2.28
CA VAL A 4 -11.04 -0.16 -2.62
C VAL A 4 -10.70 1.28 -2.23
N ASN A 5 -9.55 1.49 -1.61
CA ASN A 5 -8.94 2.81 -1.46
C ASN A 5 -7.72 2.91 -2.37
N LEU A 6 -7.79 3.77 -3.36
CA LEU A 6 -6.71 4.05 -4.27
C LEU A 6 -6.14 5.44 -3.98
N ASN A 7 -4.90 5.48 -3.54
CA ASN A 7 -4.20 6.74 -3.34
C ASN A 7 -3.46 7.13 -4.62
N VAL A 8 -3.68 8.34 -5.10
CA VAL A 8 -3.15 8.82 -6.38
C VAL A 8 -2.22 10.02 -6.17
N PHE A 9 -0.99 9.84 -6.60
CA PHE A 9 -0.03 10.92 -6.75
C PHE A 9 0.57 10.87 -8.15
N ASN A 10 0.22 11.85 -9.00
CA ASN A 10 0.65 11.88 -10.41
C ASN A 10 0.31 10.58 -11.17
N LYS A 11 1.06 10.22 -12.21
CA LYS A 11 0.98 8.96 -12.96
C LYS A 11 -0.43 8.65 -13.51
N PRO A 12 -1.05 9.57 -14.31
CA PRO A 12 -2.43 9.40 -14.74
C PRO A 12 -2.68 8.12 -15.54
N PHE A 13 -1.81 7.74 -16.47
CA PHE A 13 -2.00 6.53 -17.27
C PHE A 13 -1.73 5.25 -16.47
N GLN A 14 -0.74 5.25 -15.59
CA GLN A 14 -0.55 4.13 -14.66
C GLN A 14 -1.74 3.98 -13.72
N THR A 15 -2.31 5.11 -13.23
CA THR A 15 -3.52 5.10 -12.41
C THR A 15 -4.70 4.45 -13.15
N ILE A 16 -4.94 4.84 -14.39
CA ILE A 16 -5.97 4.23 -15.23
C ILE A 16 -5.71 2.74 -15.40
N ALA A 17 -4.50 2.35 -15.74
CA ALA A 17 -4.12 0.95 -15.92
C ALA A 17 -4.27 0.13 -14.62
N THR A 18 -3.97 0.71 -13.46
CA THR A 18 -4.20 0.09 -12.15
C THR A 18 -5.69 -0.19 -11.95
N ILE A 19 -6.55 0.81 -12.12
CA ILE A 19 -8.00 0.67 -11.96
C ILE A 19 -8.55 -0.40 -12.92
N LEU A 20 -8.19 -0.31 -14.20
CA LEU A 20 -8.69 -1.22 -15.22
C LEU A 20 -8.26 -2.66 -14.96
N SER A 21 -6.98 -2.88 -14.68
CA SER A 21 -6.46 -4.22 -14.41
C SER A 21 -7.07 -4.82 -13.14
N LEU A 22 -7.23 -4.04 -12.07
CA LEU A 22 -7.88 -4.49 -10.84
C LEU A 22 -9.34 -4.90 -11.09
N LEU A 23 -10.11 -4.05 -11.76
CA LEU A 23 -11.52 -4.34 -12.06
C LEU A 23 -11.67 -5.53 -13.01
N LYS A 24 -10.78 -5.70 -13.96
CA LYS A 24 -10.78 -6.84 -14.89
C LYS A 24 -10.65 -8.17 -14.15
N VAL A 25 -9.76 -8.25 -13.16
CA VAL A 25 -9.45 -9.54 -12.49
C VAL A 25 -10.21 -9.75 -11.20
N SER A 26 -10.51 -8.68 -10.45
CA SER A 26 -11.13 -8.75 -9.11
C SER A 26 -12.46 -8.00 -8.99
N GLY A 27 -12.97 -7.40 -10.05
CA GLY A 27 -14.14 -6.52 -10.04
C GLY A 27 -15.41 -7.14 -9.46
N LYS A 28 -15.59 -8.46 -9.56
CA LYS A 28 -16.72 -9.18 -8.95
C LYS A 28 -16.77 -9.08 -7.42
N HIS A 29 -15.65 -8.78 -6.77
CA HIS A 29 -15.55 -8.63 -5.32
C HIS A 29 -15.65 -7.17 -4.85
N ILE A 30 -15.55 -6.20 -5.76
CA ILE A 30 -15.44 -4.77 -5.47
C ILE A 30 -16.82 -4.14 -5.58
N ASP A 31 -17.20 -3.32 -4.60
CA ASP A 31 -18.42 -2.51 -4.59
C ASP A 31 -18.09 -1.07 -5.01
N LYS A 32 -17.26 -0.39 -4.23
CA LYS A 32 -16.87 1.00 -4.47
C LYS A 32 -15.36 1.15 -4.60
N ILE A 33 -14.94 2.18 -5.34
CA ILE A 33 -13.55 2.62 -5.38
C ILE A 33 -13.48 4.05 -4.90
N TYR A 34 -12.85 4.28 -3.76
CA TYR A 34 -12.51 5.59 -3.26
C TYR A 34 -11.17 6.01 -3.85
N ILE A 35 -11.18 7.05 -4.68
CA ILE A 35 -9.97 7.58 -5.31
C ILE A 35 -9.61 8.90 -4.65
N ASN A 36 -8.47 8.89 -4.00
CA ASN A 36 -7.95 10.00 -3.25
C ASN A 36 -6.74 10.59 -3.97
N PHE A 37 -6.81 11.87 -4.34
CA PHE A 37 -5.71 12.59 -4.96
C PHE A 37 -4.91 13.36 -3.92
N GLU A 38 -3.62 13.09 -3.85
CA GLU A 38 -2.71 13.90 -3.01
C GLU A 38 -2.59 15.31 -3.56
N ALA A 39 -2.35 16.26 -2.64
CA ALA A 39 -2.09 17.65 -3.00
C ALA A 39 -0.94 17.79 -4.01
N GLY A 40 -1.16 18.60 -5.02
CA GLY A 40 -0.19 18.78 -6.10
C GLY A 40 -0.16 17.69 -7.17
N SER A 41 -1.05 16.70 -7.10
CA SER A 41 -1.20 15.70 -8.17
C SER A 41 -1.55 16.35 -9.50
N THR A 42 -0.94 15.85 -10.56
CA THR A 42 -1.19 16.27 -11.95
C THR A 42 -1.95 15.18 -12.71
N GLY A 43 -2.64 15.55 -13.79
CA GLY A 43 -3.36 14.61 -14.65
C GLY A 43 -4.67 14.08 -14.08
N ILE A 44 -5.21 14.68 -13.02
CA ILE A 44 -6.46 14.29 -12.36
C ILE A 44 -7.63 14.25 -13.37
N GLU A 45 -7.75 15.27 -14.21
CA GLU A 45 -8.82 15.37 -15.20
C GLU A 45 -8.74 14.26 -16.27
N ILE A 46 -7.53 13.80 -16.59
CA ILE A 46 -7.33 12.67 -17.51
C ILE A 46 -7.90 11.40 -16.87
N VAL A 47 -7.55 11.14 -15.61
CA VAL A 47 -8.04 9.96 -14.87
C VAL A 47 -9.56 10.00 -14.76
N LYS A 48 -10.15 11.11 -14.30
CA LYS A 48 -11.60 11.28 -14.17
C LYS A 48 -12.30 11.03 -15.50
N LYS A 49 -11.92 11.74 -16.54
CA LYS A 49 -12.53 11.62 -17.86
C LYS A 49 -12.52 10.18 -18.38
N TYR A 50 -11.41 9.46 -18.19
CA TYR A 50 -11.28 8.10 -18.66
C TYR A 50 -12.13 7.13 -17.84
N VAL A 51 -12.06 7.22 -16.53
CA VAL A 51 -12.82 6.35 -15.62
C VAL A 51 -14.31 6.58 -15.79
N ASP A 52 -14.78 7.82 -15.85
CA ASP A 52 -16.18 8.15 -16.07
C ASP A 52 -16.70 7.61 -17.41
N ALA A 53 -15.89 7.69 -18.46
CA ALA A 53 -16.27 7.16 -19.78
C ALA A 53 -16.41 5.64 -19.82
N VAL A 54 -15.59 4.91 -19.06
CA VAL A 54 -15.49 3.45 -19.14
C VAL A 54 -16.29 2.75 -18.04
N TYR A 55 -16.44 3.36 -16.86
CA TYR A 55 -16.94 2.70 -15.65
C TYR A 55 -18.18 3.34 -15.03
N SER A 56 -18.63 4.48 -15.49
CA SER A 56 -19.82 5.17 -14.95
C SER A 56 -21.10 4.31 -14.91
N GLN A 57 -21.07 3.14 -15.53
CA GLN A 57 -22.24 2.26 -15.63
C GLN A 57 -22.20 1.03 -14.72
N SER A 58 -21.09 0.70 -14.07
CA SER A 58 -20.96 -0.58 -13.37
C SER A 58 -20.46 -0.53 -11.93
N LYS A 59 -19.78 0.53 -11.51
CA LYS A 59 -19.25 0.69 -10.15
C LYS A 59 -19.34 2.12 -9.68
N GLU A 60 -19.60 2.30 -8.40
CA GLU A 60 -19.55 3.61 -7.78
C GLU A 60 -18.08 4.01 -7.56
N VAL A 61 -17.68 5.12 -8.19
CA VAL A 61 -16.37 5.73 -7.98
C VAL A 61 -16.55 7.00 -7.19
N VAL A 62 -15.97 7.04 -6.01
CA VAL A 62 -15.99 8.22 -5.14
C VAL A 62 -14.69 8.98 -5.34
N TRP A 63 -14.81 10.19 -5.86
CA TRP A 63 -13.69 11.09 -6.09
C TRP A 63 -13.52 12.03 -4.92
N ASP A 64 -12.32 12.10 -4.38
CA ASP A 64 -11.99 13.11 -3.42
C ASP A 64 -10.64 13.76 -3.72
N ASN A 65 -10.57 15.05 -3.47
CA ASN A 65 -9.39 15.86 -3.70
C ASN A 65 -8.94 16.45 -2.38
N TYR A 66 -8.03 15.78 -1.72
CA TYR A 66 -7.44 16.29 -0.50
C TYR A 66 -6.41 17.36 -0.80
N ASN A 67 -6.80 18.61 -0.55
CA ASN A 67 -5.88 19.74 -0.56
C ASN A 67 -4.95 19.75 0.65
N ASP A 68 -5.25 18.96 1.66
CA ASP A 68 -4.49 18.92 2.88
C ASP A 68 -4.02 17.51 3.23
N VAL A 69 -2.72 17.42 3.26
CA VAL A 69 -1.93 16.60 4.15
C VAL A 69 -1.96 15.09 3.87
N MET A 70 -0.77 14.59 3.77
CA MET A 70 -0.38 13.17 3.89
C MET A 70 -1.17 12.37 4.95
N ASP A 71 -1.91 13.05 5.83
CA ASP A 71 -2.65 12.49 6.96
C ASP A 71 -3.81 11.58 6.56
N ILE A 72 -4.32 11.72 5.35
CA ILE A 72 -5.54 11.04 4.94
C ILE A 72 -5.29 10.04 3.80
N ARG A 73 -4.06 9.96 3.28
CA ARG A 73 -3.66 8.88 2.38
C ARG A 73 -4.19 7.57 2.91
N TYR A 74 -4.73 6.73 2.07
CA TYR A 74 -5.23 5.41 2.45
C TYR A 74 -6.29 5.39 3.55
N GLN A 75 -6.49 6.47 4.31
CA GLN A 75 -7.45 6.53 5.40
C GLN A 75 -8.87 6.83 4.90
N TYR A 76 -8.99 7.51 3.77
CA TYR A 76 -10.29 7.97 3.27
C TYR A 76 -11.27 6.82 3.05
N GLY A 77 -10.87 5.82 2.30
CA GLY A 77 -11.69 4.62 2.08
C GLY A 77 -11.99 3.86 3.37
N LEU A 78 -11.04 3.81 4.32
CA LEU A 78 -11.26 3.19 5.62
C LEU A 78 -12.36 3.91 6.42
N VAL A 79 -12.36 5.24 6.42
CA VAL A 79 -13.35 6.04 7.17
C VAL A 79 -14.73 5.98 6.53
N HIS A 80 -14.82 6.07 5.21
CA HIS A 80 -16.08 6.24 4.49
C HIS A 80 -16.72 4.93 4.01
N SER A 81 -15.98 3.84 3.96
CA SER A 81 -16.52 2.52 3.61
C SER A 81 -17.48 2.00 4.69
N ASP A 82 -18.47 1.24 4.27
CA ASP A 82 -19.36 0.46 5.13
C ASP A 82 -19.03 -1.05 5.12
N LYS A 83 -17.98 -1.43 4.41
CA LYS A 83 -17.59 -2.83 4.26
C LYS A 83 -16.67 -3.29 5.39
N LYS A 84 -16.73 -4.59 5.68
CA LYS A 84 -15.82 -5.22 6.66
C LYS A 84 -14.36 -5.08 6.22
N TYR A 85 -14.09 -5.23 4.93
CA TYR A 85 -12.74 -5.17 4.40
C TYR A 85 -12.58 -4.05 3.38
N VAL A 86 -11.41 -3.40 3.42
CA VAL A 86 -10.99 -2.40 2.44
C VAL A 86 -9.66 -2.85 1.82
N PHE A 87 -9.63 -2.87 0.49
CA PHE A 87 -8.40 -3.14 -0.25
C PHE A 87 -7.67 -1.82 -0.52
N ILE A 88 -6.45 -1.74 -0.08
CA ILE A 88 -5.60 -0.56 -0.24
C ILE A 88 -4.65 -0.80 -1.41
N SER A 89 -4.52 0.17 -2.30
CA SER A 89 -3.67 0.09 -3.48
C SER A 89 -2.93 1.39 -3.76
N HIS A 90 -1.70 1.28 -4.25
CA HIS A 90 -1.03 2.35 -4.99
C HIS A 90 -1.61 2.51 -6.39
N ASN A 91 -1.30 3.64 -7.02
CA ASN A 91 -1.77 3.98 -8.36
C ASN A 91 -0.83 3.54 -9.50
N ASP A 92 0.12 2.68 -9.20
CA ASP A 92 1.12 2.15 -10.15
C ASP A 92 1.29 0.63 -10.03
N VAL A 93 0.19 -0.06 -9.72
CA VAL A 93 0.16 -1.53 -9.60
C VAL A 93 -0.64 -2.12 -10.75
N PHE A 94 -0.04 -3.03 -11.50
CA PHE A 94 -0.73 -3.75 -12.56
C PHE A 94 -1.15 -5.15 -12.11
N TYR A 95 -2.46 -5.39 -12.05
CA TYR A 95 -3.04 -6.64 -11.56
C TYR A 95 -3.22 -7.66 -12.68
N LYS A 96 -2.75 -8.89 -12.45
CA LYS A 96 -2.75 -9.98 -13.43
C LYS A 96 -3.72 -11.10 -13.09
N LYS A 97 -4.02 -11.28 -11.81
CA LYS A 97 -4.90 -12.34 -11.28
C LYS A 97 -5.81 -11.79 -10.19
N ASP A 98 -6.85 -12.54 -9.85
CA ASP A 98 -7.81 -12.19 -8.80
C ASP A 98 -7.15 -12.16 -7.41
N ILE A 99 -6.50 -11.05 -7.10
CA ILE A 99 -5.81 -10.84 -5.83
C ILE A 99 -6.80 -10.66 -4.68
N VAL A 100 -7.91 -9.94 -4.91
CA VAL A 100 -8.91 -9.67 -3.87
C VAL A 100 -9.59 -10.96 -3.43
N GLY A 101 -10.02 -11.79 -4.37
CA GLY A 101 -10.60 -13.09 -4.06
C GLY A 101 -9.64 -13.99 -3.26
N ALA A 102 -8.38 -14.07 -3.71
CA ALA A 102 -7.36 -14.86 -3.03
C ALA A 102 -7.03 -14.35 -1.61
N MET A 103 -7.07 -13.03 -1.38
CA MET A 103 -6.88 -12.45 -0.05
C MET A 103 -8.09 -12.70 0.85
N LEU A 104 -9.31 -12.55 0.33
CA LEU A 104 -10.54 -12.83 1.08
C LEU A 104 -10.63 -14.27 1.58
N GLU A 105 -10.17 -15.22 0.79
CA GLU A 105 -10.11 -16.64 1.18
C GLU A 105 -9.11 -16.90 2.31
N LYS A 106 -8.11 -16.04 2.46
CA LYS A 106 -6.96 -16.30 3.35
C LYS A 106 -6.88 -15.38 4.55
N ILE A 107 -7.58 -14.25 4.58
CA ILE A 107 -7.42 -13.26 5.66
C ILE A 107 -7.83 -13.81 7.02
N ALA A 108 -8.85 -14.68 7.10
CA ALA A 108 -9.38 -15.24 8.35
C ALA A 108 -9.57 -14.14 9.43
N ASP A 109 -9.05 -14.36 10.65
CA ASP A 109 -9.16 -13.41 11.78
C ASP A 109 -8.01 -12.40 11.85
N ASN A 110 -7.23 -12.25 10.78
CA ASN A 110 -6.12 -11.29 10.78
C ASN A 110 -6.62 -9.87 10.51
N ALA A 111 -5.95 -8.89 11.11
CA ALA A 111 -6.19 -7.47 10.89
C ALA A 111 -5.89 -7.01 9.45
N GLY A 112 -5.03 -7.74 8.76
CA GLY A 112 -4.71 -7.48 7.37
C GLY A 112 -3.91 -8.61 6.73
N ILE A 113 -3.91 -8.62 5.41
CA ILE A 113 -3.18 -9.56 4.56
C ILE A 113 -2.55 -8.83 3.40
N GLY A 114 -1.31 -9.15 3.11
CA GLY A 114 -0.53 -8.55 2.02
C GLY A 114 0.95 -8.91 2.14
N LEU A 115 1.79 -8.22 1.40
CA LEU A 115 3.22 -8.38 1.55
C LEU A 115 3.67 -7.81 2.90
N ILE A 116 4.24 -8.65 3.75
CA ILE A 116 4.87 -8.20 5.00
C ILE A 116 6.37 -8.19 4.76
N GLY A 117 6.97 -7.02 5.00
CA GLY A 117 8.39 -6.79 4.87
C GLY A 117 8.77 -5.95 3.64
N GLN A 118 9.70 -5.04 3.88
CA GLN A 118 10.39 -4.24 2.86
C GLN A 118 11.89 -4.53 2.94
N CYS A 119 12.25 -5.80 2.73
CA CYS A 119 13.62 -6.27 2.91
C CYS A 119 14.64 -5.51 2.06
N TRP A 120 14.22 -4.98 0.92
CA TRP A 120 15.06 -4.12 0.06
C TRP A 120 15.51 -2.79 0.71
N ASN A 121 14.90 -2.40 1.83
CA ASN A 121 15.31 -1.23 2.62
C ASN A 121 15.91 -1.62 3.98
N CYS A 122 15.95 -2.91 4.30
CA CYS A 122 16.33 -3.39 5.62
C CYS A 122 17.83 -3.61 5.72
N PRO A 123 18.54 -2.90 6.63
CA PRO A 123 19.97 -3.06 6.80
C PRO A 123 20.37 -4.45 7.27
N LEU A 124 19.52 -5.15 8.03
CA LEU A 124 19.79 -6.50 8.48
C LEU A 124 19.73 -7.53 7.35
N PHE A 125 18.88 -7.30 6.36
CA PHE A 125 18.79 -8.14 5.18
C PHE A 125 20.05 -8.00 4.32
N TYR A 126 20.51 -6.76 4.12
CA TYR A 126 21.75 -6.50 3.37
C TYR A 126 23.03 -6.96 4.10
N ALA A 127 22.97 -7.09 5.41
CA ALA A 127 24.08 -7.59 6.22
C ALA A 127 24.05 -9.12 6.41
N ASP A 128 23.17 -9.84 5.70
CA ASP A 128 22.97 -11.29 5.82
C ASP A 128 22.65 -11.80 7.25
N ILE A 129 22.13 -10.90 8.10
CA ILE A 129 21.72 -11.22 9.48
C ILE A 129 20.28 -11.74 9.51
N CYS A 130 19.45 -11.31 8.55
CA CYS A 130 18.06 -11.73 8.42
C CYS A 130 17.80 -12.24 7.00
N ASP A 131 17.12 -13.38 6.90
CA ASP A 131 16.76 -14.00 5.63
C ASP A 131 15.48 -13.44 4.99
N GLY A 132 14.90 -12.41 5.58
CA GLY A 132 13.68 -11.76 5.07
C GLY A 132 12.38 -12.54 5.32
N LYS A 133 12.40 -13.59 6.19
CA LYS A 133 11.24 -14.47 6.44
C LYS A 133 10.58 -14.27 7.80
N ARG A 134 10.77 -13.12 8.42
CA ARG A 134 10.26 -12.83 9.77
C ARG A 134 8.77 -12.51 9.86
N PHE A 135 8.08 -12.47 8.79
CA PHE A 135 6.65 -12.13 8.75
C PHE A 135 5.74 -13.12 9.51
N ASN A 136 6.25 -14.27 9.93
CA ASN A 136 5.51 -15.25 10.75
C ASN A 136 5.95 -15.24 12.21
N ASP A 137 7.14 -14.72 12.50
CA ASP A 137 7.70 -14.59 13.84
C ASP A 137 8.22 -13.16 14.02
N ASN A 138 7.32 -12.29 14.45
CA ASN A 138 7.60 -10.86 14.56
C ASN A 138 8.43 -10.49 15.79
N LYS A 139 9.00 -11.43 16.50
CA LYS A 139 9.83 -11.16 17.67
C LYS A 139 11.26 -10.81 17.24
N VAL A 140 11.73 -9.71 17.75
CA VAL A 140 13.10 -9.25 17.58
C VAL A 140 13.86 -9.52 18.87
N THR A 141 15.01 -10.19 18.77
CA THR A 141 15.90 -10.39 19.93
C THR A 141 16.66 -9.11 20.25
N ASP A 142 17.14 -8.99 21.51
CA ASP A 142 17.97 -7.85 21.92
C ASP A 142 19.26 -7.73 21.10
N GLU A 143 19.82 -8.86 20.68
CA GLU A 143 21.03 -8.90 19.86
C GLU A 143 20.78 -8.37 18.45
N GLU A 144 19.70 -8.79 17.82
CA GLU A 144 19.28 -8.27 16.52
C GLU A 144 18.96 -6.79 16.58
N PHE A 145 18.31 -6.35 17.64
CA PHE A 145 18.02 -4.93 17.84
C PHE A 145 19.30 -4.10 17.98
N LYS A 146 20.28 -4.58 18.74
CA LYS A 146 21.59 -3.92 18.83
C LYS A 146 22.28 -3.83 17.47
N HIS A 147 22.26 -4.91 16.69
CA HIS A 147 22.82 -4.94 15.34
C HIS A 147 22.12 -3.95 14.42
N TYR A 148 20.80 -3.93 14.45
CA TYR A 148 19.99 -2.99 13.69
C TYR A 148 20.36 -1.53 13.99
N LEU A 149 20.49 -1.17 15.27
CA LEU A 149 20.89 0.17 15.68
C LEU A 149 22.33 0.55 15.25
N GLN A 150 23.22 -0.42 15.15
CA GLN A 150 24.57 -0.18 14.63
C GLN A 150 24.57 0.11 13.13
N LEU A 151 23.79 -0.64 12.38
CA LEU A 151 23.68 -0.52 10.93
C LEU A 151 22.80 0.68 10.50
N TYR A 152 21.86 1.08 11.35
CA TYR A 152 20.92 2.15 11.07
C TYR A 152 20.91 3.19 12.21
N PRO A 153 21.91 4.05 12.30
CA PRO A 153 22.09 4.97 13.44
C PRO A 153 21.13 6.16 13.45
N GLN A 154 20.04 6.12 12.67
CA GLN A 154 19.10 7.22 12.56
C GLN A 154 18.29 7.44 13.85
N PRO A 155 18.29 8.67 14.42
CA PRO A 155 17.59 8.96 15.67
C PRO A 155 16.09 8.65 15.63
N ARG A 156 15.46 8.83 14.47
CA ARG A 156 14.02 8.62 14.27
C ARG A 156 13.52 7.22 14.61
N LEU A 157 14.39 6.23 14.48
CA LEU A 157 14.03 4.85 14.75
C LEU A 157 14.12 4.48 16.24
N ARG A 158 14.91 5.22 17.02
CA ARG A 158 15.11 4.94 18.45
C ARG A 158 13.89 5.24 19.30
N GLU A 159 13.10 6.23 18.93
CA GLU A 159 11.93 6.68 19.71
C GLU A 159 10.72 5.75 19.53
N HIS A 160 10.65 5.04 18.41
CA HIS A 160 9.52 4.16 18.07
C HIS A 160 9.82 2.68 18.31
N HIS A 161 11.08 2.30 18.55
CA HIS A 161 11.46 0.92 18.84
C HIS A 161 11.32 0.62 20.31
N ILE A 162 10.33 -0.16 20.61
CA ILE A 162 10.13 -0.76 21.91
C ILE A 162 10.65 -2.19 21.82
N ASN A 163 11.38 -2.63 22.85
CA ASN A 163 11.90 -3.99 22.95
C ASN A 163 10.86 -5.04 22.52
N GLY A 164 11.27 -5.96 21.67
CA GLY A 164 10.42 -7.03 21.16
C GLY A 164 9.52 -6.66 19.98
N PHE A 165 9.78 -5.54 19.30
CA PHE A 165 8.98 -5.03 18.20
C PHE A 165 9.56 -5.42 16.83
N PRO A 166 8.74 -5.73 15.81
CA PRO A 166 9.23 -5.93 14.46
C PRO A 166 9.95 -4.68 13.96
N PHE A 167 10.99 -4.87 13.17
CA PHE A 167 11.69 -3.75 12.53
C PHE A 167 10.71 -2.96 11.65
N PRO A 168 10.96 -1.68 11.42
CA PRO A 168 10.07 -0.83 10.60
C PRO A 168 9.74 -1.44 9.24
N GLU A 169 10.70 -2.16 8.69
CA GLU A 169 10.58 -2.82 7.40
C GLU A 169 9.74 -4.10 7.44
N CYS A 170 9.49 -4.67 8.64
CA CYS A 170 8.68 -5.88 8.83
C CYS A 170 7.17 -5.56 8.97
N ARG A 171 6.65 -4.58 8.28
CA ARG A 171 5.25 -4.17 8.31
C ARG A 171 4.47 -4.65 7.09
N LEU A 172 3.14 -4.56 7.19
CA LEU A 172 2.25 -4.73 6.05
C LEU A 172 2.50 -3.60 5.03
N ASN A 173 2.76 -3.99 3.80
CA ASN A 173 3.03 -3.03 2.74
C ASN A 173 1.73 -2.48 2.15
N GLU A 174 1.68 -1.17 1.96
CA GLU A 174 0.50 -0.42 1.56
C GLU A 174 0.19 -0.45 0.05
N PHE A 175 1.09 -0.94 -0.79
CA PHE A 175 0.84 -0.84 -2.23
C PHE A 175 -0.17 -1.86 -2.78
N ALA A 176 -0.41 -2.98 -2.08
CA ALA A 176 -1.51 -3.90 -2.35
C ALA A 176 -1.79 -4.75 -1.10
N CYS A 177 -2.76 -4.37 -0.31
CA CYS A 177 -3.15 -5.13 0.88
C CYS A 177 -4.65 -5.04 1.15
N LEU A 178 -5.19 -6.06 1.84
CA LEU A 178 -6.55 -6.09 2.33
C LEU A 178 -6.53 -5.97 3.84
N VAL A 179 -7.29 -5.05 4.41
CA VAL A 179 -7.35 -4.82 5.87
C VAL A 179 -8.78 -4.95 6.39
N ASP A 180 -8.93 -5.47 7.61
CA ASP A 180 -10.18 -5.40 8.34
C ASP A 180 -10.39 -3.96 8.79
N ARG A 181 -11.49 -3.36 8.34
CA ARG A 181 -11.77 -1.94 8.52
C ARG A 181 -11.94 -1.55 9.98
N GLU A 182 -12.67 -2.34 10.76
CA GLU A 182 -12.93 -2.02 12.17
C GLU A 182 -11.65 -2.09 13.00
N ILE A 183 -10.86 -3.14 12.76
CA ILE A 183 -9.55 -3.27 13.40
C ILE A 183 -8.63 -2.13 12.96
N ALA A 184 -8.59 -1.81 11.67
CA ALA A 184 -7.75 -0.73 11.15
C ALA A 184 -8.08 0.63 11.79
N LEU A 185 -9.36 0.91 12.01
CA LEU A 185 -9.82 2.16 12.65
C LEU A 185 -9.70 2.16 14.18
N SER A 186 -9.45 1.02 14.81
CA SER A 186 -9.23 0.92 16.26
C SER A 186 -7.85 1.40 16.72
N ALA A 187 -6.94 1.63 15.77
CA ALA A 187 -5.65 2.23 16.06
C ALA A 187 -5.79 3.76 16.21
N ASP A 188 -5.10 4.33 17.18
CA ASP A 188 -4.95 5.78 17.32
C ASP A 188 -4.07 6.34 16.18
N SER A 189 -3.06 5.58 15.80
CA SER A 189 -2.22 5.85 14.64
C SER A 189 -3.00 5.61 13.35
N LYS A 190 -2.99 6.57 12.45
CA LYS A 190 -3.66 6.45 11.15
C LYS A 190 -2.79 5.67 10.16
N PHE A 191 -3.42 4.84 9.33
CA PHE A 191 -2.73 4.03 8.33
C PHE A 191 -1.85 4.86 7.39
N GLY A 192 -2.36 6.02 6.94
CA GLY A 192 -1.68 6.87 5.97
C GLY A 192 -0.59 7.79 6.52
N LEU A 193 -0.40 7.86 7.84
CA LEU A 193 0.57 8.74 8.46
C LEU A 193 1.94 8.08 8.60
N SER A 194 2.97 8.83 8.26
CA SER A 194 4.35 8.37 8.38
C SER A 194 4.94 8.57 9.78
N TYR A 195 4.43 9.50 10.59
CA TYR A 195 5.00 9.86 11.89
C TYR A 195 6.53 9.96 11.91
N GLY A 196 7.10 10.48 10.83
CA GLY A 196 8.55 10.55 10.64
C GLY A 196 9.24 9.26 10.16
N ASN A 197 8.47 8.22 9.94
CA ASN A 197 8.88 6.92 9.38
C ASN A 197 8.16 6.67 8.05
N ASP A 198 8.06 5.43 7.63
CA ASP A 198 7.30 5.09 6.44
C ASP A 198 5.80 4.90 6.75
N ILE A 199 4.98 4.97 5.72
CA ILE A 199 3.52 4.83 5.81
C ILE A 199 3.15 3.48 6.45
N ALA A 200 2.03 3.46 7.18
CA ALA A 200 1.49 2.31 7.90
C ALA A 200 2.38 1.73 9.02
N GLN A 201 3.59 2.23 9.25
CA GLN A 201 4.49 1.67 10.25
C GLN A 201 3.97 1.84 11.68
N ALA A 202 3.63 3.06 12.09
CA ALA A 202 3.10 3.33 13.42
C ALA A 202 1.77 2.59 13.65
N TRP A 203 0.90 2.59 12.66
CA TRP A 203 -0.37 1.88 12.67
C TRP A 203 -0.17 0.36 12.85
N PHE A 204 0.70 -0.25 12.06
CA PHE A 204 1.02 -1.68 12.16
C PHE A 204 1.58 -2.03 13.54
N THR A 205 2.50 -1.19 14.01
CA THR A 205 3.14 -1.30 15.32
C THR A 205 2.12 -1.31 16.45
N GLU A 206 1.19 -0.38 16.42
CA GLU A 206 0.17 -0.24 17.44
C GLU A 206 -0.77 -1.44 17.47
N LEU A 207 -1.28 -1.86 16.32
CA LEU A 207 -2.16 -3.03 16.22
C LEU A 207 -1.46 -4.32 16.65
N TYR A 208 -0.20 -4.48 16.27
CA TYR A 208 0.61 -5.62 16.71
C TYR A 208 0.72 -5.66 18.25
N LYS A 209 0.98 -4.51 18.89
CA LYS A 209 1.02 -4.41 20.37
C LYS A 209 -0.31 -4.70 21.02
N LYS A 210 -1.41 -4.37 20.37
CA LYS A 210 -2.77 -4.72 20.82
C LYS A 210 -3.08 -6.22 20.63
N GLY A 211 -2.14 -7.02 20.09
CA GLY A 211 -2.25 -8.46 19.90
C GLY A 211 -2.90 -8.89 18.58
N TYR A 212 -3.14 -7.96 17.67
CA TYR A 212 -3.64 -8.32 16.34
C TYR A 212 -2.55 -8.98 15.50
N THR A 213 -2.98 -9.92 14.66
CA THR A 213 -2.10 -10.65 13.73
C THR A 213 -2.29 -10.17 12.30
N PHE A 214 -1.26 -10.35 11.50
CA PHE A 214 -1.25 -10.05 10.08
C PHE A 214 -0.78 -11.28 9.30
N ARG A 215 -1.30 -11.46 8.10
CA ARG A 215 -0.94 -12.59 7.26
C ARG A 215 -0.08 -12.15 6.09
N HIS A 216 1.09 -12.76 5.97
CA HIS A 216 1.90 -12.58 4.78
C HIS A 216 1.24 -13.23 3.56
N PHE A 217 1.27 -12.49 2.44
CA PHE A 217 0.75 -12.94 1.16
C PHE A 217 1.69 -12.45 0.04
N ASN A 218 2.20 -13.38 -0.75
CA ASN A 218 3.07 -13.02 -1.87
C ASN A 218 2.25 -12.37 -3.00
N ILE A 219 2.19 -11.07 -3.00
CA ILE A 219 1.41 -10.30 -3.97
C ILE A 219 2.00 -10.34 -5.38
N TYR A 220 3.30 -10.61 -5.53
CA TYR A 220 3.98 -10.64 -6.84
C TYR A 220 3.50 -11.78 -7.74
N ASP A 221 2.84 -12.79 -7.18
CA ASP A 221 2.15 -13.81 -7.97
C ASP A 221 0.88 -13.28 -8.66
N TYR A 222 0.39 -12.11 -8.23
CA TYR A 222 -0.88 -11.51 -8.65
C TYR A 222 -0.73 -10.16 -9.33
N CYS A 223 0.32 -9.41 -9.05
CA CYS A 223 0.51 -8.06 -9.58
C CYS A 223 1.98 -7.70 -9.76
N GLU A 224 2.21 -6.65 -10.51
CA GLU A 224 3.50 -5.96 -10.66
C GLU A 224 3.39 -4.55 -10.08
N HIS A 225 4.32 -4.16 -9.22
CA HIS A 225 4.42 -2.81 -8.68
C HIS A 225 5.41 -1.95 -9.47
N GLY A 226 5.09 -0.66 -9.59
CA GLY A 226 5.89 0.28 -10.38
C GLY A 226 5.73 0.10 -11.87
N TYR A 227 4.75 -0.67 -12.25
CA TYR A 227 4.36 -0.98 -13.61
C TYR A 227 5.58 -1.43 -14.45
N TRP A 228 6.12 -0.71 -15.34
CA TRP A 228 7.28 -1.12 -16.12
C TRP A 228 8.60 -0.48 -15.71
N ALA A 229 8.60 0.40 -14.75
CA ALA A 229 9.76 1.20 -14.41
C ALA A 229 10.28 1.01 -12.97
N GLY A 230 9.73 0.07 -12.22
CA GLY A 230 10.06 -0.11 -10.80
C GLY A 230 9.81 1.18 -10.03
N ASP A 231 10.73 1.57 -9.20
CA ASP A 231 10.74 2.70 -8.29
C ASP A 231 10.66 4.11 -8.93
N ALA A 232 9.94 4.26 -10.05
CA ALA A 232 9.62 5.54 -10.65
C ALA A 232 8.59 6.34 -9.81
N GLY A 233 8.76 6.37 -8.50
CA GLY A 233 7.81 6.95 -7.57
C GLY A 233 7.53 8.42 -7.82
N HIS A 234 8.53 9.24 -7.71
CA HIS A 234 8.45 10.68 -7.94
C HIS A 234 9.07 11.08 -9.26
N PRO A 235 8.49 12.04 -10.00
CA PRO A 235 9.09 12.64 -11.18
C PRO A 235 10.23 13.60 -10.78
N THR A 236 11.20 13.10 -10.02
CA THR A 236 12.44 13.83 -9.74
C THR A 236 13.34 13.79 -10.96
N SER A 237 14.30 14.68 -11.04
CA SER A 237 15.26 14.73 -12.16
C SER A 237 15.98 13.39 -12.39
N LEU A 238 16.27 12.64 -11.33
CA LEU A 238 16.91 11.33 -11.38
C LEU A 238 15.99 10.23 -11.90
N ASN A 239 14.69 10.32 -11.60
CA ASN A 239 13.70 9.30 -11.92
C ASN A 239 12.79 9.68 -13.10
N LYS A 240 12.92 10.91 -13.61
CA LYS A 240 12.03 11.43 -14.66
C LYS A 240 11.97 10.54 -15.89
N PHE A 241 13.09 10.02 -16.35
CA PHE A 241 13.14 9.13 -17.51
C PHE A 241 12.36 7.82 -17.27
N LYS A 242 12.51 7.22 -16.09
CA LYS A 242 11.77 6.00 -15.73
C LYS A 242 10.27 6.29 -15.65
N TYR A 243 9.92 7.42 -15.02
CA TYR A 243 8.56 7.89 -14.90
C TYR A 243 7.90 8.11 -16.27
N ASP A 244 8.52 8.89 -17.13
CA ASP A 244 7.99 9.20 -18.47
C ASP A 244 7.82 7.91 -19.29
N ARG A 245 8.78 6.99 -19.21
CA ARG A 245 8.71 5.69 -19.90
C ARG A 245 7.56 4.82 -19.39
N ALA A 246 7.35 4.76 -18.07
CA ALA A 246 6.26 3.99 -17.48
C ALA A 246 4.90 4.56 -17.87
N GLU A 247 4.75 5.89 -17.86
CA GLU A 247 3.54 6.56 -18.30
C GLU A 247 3.26 6.33 -19.80
N GLU A 248 4.28 6.43 -20.65
CA GLU A 248 4.16 6.14 -22.08
C GLU A 248 3.75 4.69 -22.34
N GLN A 249 4.35 3.74 -21.63
CA GLN A 249 3.99 2.32 -21.76
C GLN A 249 2.57 2.05 -21.26
N ALA A 250 2.19 2.65 -20.13
CA ALA A 250 0.82 2.55 -19.63
C ALA A 250 -0.18 3.12 -20.64
N GLN A 251 0.09 4.31 -21.18
CA GLN A 251 -0.74 4.91 -22.22
C GLN A 251 -0.91 4.00 -23.44
N LYS A 252 0.19 3.45 -23.97
CA LYS A 252 0.16 2.52 -25.12
C LYS A 252 -0.62 1.24 -24.85
N SER A 253 -0.69 0.79 -23.60
CA SER A 253 -1.46 -0.40 -23.22
C SER A 253 -2.95 -0.17 -23.13
N LEU A 254 -3.40 1.10 -23.08
CA LEU A 254 -4.79 1.50 -22.95
C LEU A 254 -5.47 1.75 -24.30
N PHE A 255 -4.69 1.96 -25.36
CA PHE A 255 -5.11 2.25 -26.72
C PHE A 255 -4.49 1.26 -27.72
#